data_97f902f02903a6a75298afcf4edc0c80
#
_entry.id   97f902f02903a6a75298afcf4edc0c80
#
_cell.length_a   1.000
_cell.length_b   1.000
_cell.length_c   1.000
_cell.angle_alpha   90.00
_cell.angle_beta   90.00
_cell.angle_gamma   90.00
#
_symmetry.space_group_name_H-M   'P 1'
#
loop_
_entity.id
_entity.type
_entity.pdbx_description
1 polymer ?
#
loop_
_entity_poly.entity_id
_entity_poly.type
_entity_poly.pdbx_seq_one_letter_code
_entity_poly.pdbx_strand_id
1 'polypeptide(L)'
;MKKTKWIWAVLLFVVITAVLLGCAQALLVPHDRAANPEAFLLKDYIEADVSADEVVFIGDCEVYEAFSPVVLWQEYGINARVCGTPQQLMWHSYAVLEQVFERSDPEVIVLGVYGLIYDEPQSEAYNRMALDHLPWSVTKWQILDDAITEGESKLSYLLPLLRYHDRWSELSWRDAAVLFEHQDPVSIRGYLVQTDVVAGDLPNHEGALPITEAEFGALTLKYFERIVTLCRDNGAELVLIKAPTDSWRYPWHDEYEKQVIALAEQYNLPYYNFLNDIDAIGLDFSSDTYDGGLHLNVYGAEKLTAYFGKILTERYELTDGRGIPSIADAWAEDMARYEVQKGKGDEAK
;
A
#
# COMPACT_ATOMS: atom_id res chain seq x y z
N MET A 1 -18.59 52.65 -16.27
CA MET A 1 -18.96 52.36 -14.90
C MET A 1 -19.91 51.14 -14.75
N LYS A 2 -21.03 51.00 -15.46
CA LYS A 2 -21.95 49.86 -15.32
C LYS A 2 -21.31 48.51 -15.71
N LYS A 3 -20.53 48.45 -16.79
CA LYS A 3 -19.84 47.20 -17.23
C LYS A 3 -18.80 46.69 -16.21
N THR A 4 -18.07 47.61 -15.57
CA THR A 4 -17.06 47.26 -14.56
C THR A 4 -17.71 46.70 -13.29
N LYS A 5 -18.83 47.23 -12.84
CA LYS A 5 -19.56 46.70 -11.69
C LYS A 5 -20.10 45.28 -11.94
N TRP A 6 -20.55 45.00 -13.16
CA TRP A 6 -21.03 43.66 -13.52
C TRP A 6 -19.90 42.64 -13.51
N ILE A 7 -18.71 43.00 -14.04
CA ILE A 7 -17.53 42.12 -14.00
C ILE A 7 -17.16 41.76 -12.56
N TRP A 8 -17.13 42.76 -11.67
CA TRP A 8 -16.85 42.51 -10.24
C TRP A 8 -17.92 41.65 -9.58
N ALA A 9 -19.21 41.82 -9.91
CA ALA A 9 -20.27 40.95 -9.40
C ALA A 9 -20.14 39.50 -9.87
N VAL A 10 -19.77 39.28 -11.14
CA VAL A 10 -19.53 37.95 -11.68
C VAL A 10 -18.29 37.30 -11.00
N LEU A 11 -17.20 38.05 -10.87
CA LEU A 11 -16.01 37.56 -10.17
C LEU A 11 -16.31 37.17 -8.71
N LEU A 12 -17.04 38.04 -8.00
CA LEU A 12 -17.44 37.76 -6.63
C LEU A 12 -18.33 36.50 -6.55
N PHE A 13 -19.29 36.37 -7.45
CA PHE A 13 -20.13 35.16 -7.53
C PHE A 13 -19.29 33.89 -7.75
N VAL A 14 -18.35 33.93 -8.70
CA VAL A 14 -17.44 32.81 -8.98
C VAL A 14 -16.61 32.45 -7.74
N VAL A 15 -16.05 33.44 -7.05
CA VAL A 15 -15.27 33.23 -5.83
C VAL A 15 -16.13 32.63 -4.72
N ILE A 16 -17.32 33.17 -4.48
CA ILE A 16 -18.22 32.63 -3.46
C ILE A 16 -18.59 31.17 -3.79
N THR A 17 -18.94 30.90 -5.04
CA THR A 17 -19.30 29.55 -5.48
C THR A 17 -18.12 28.59 -5.28
N ALA A 18 -16.90 28.99 -5.66
CA ALA A 18 -15.71 28.19 -5.46
C ALA A 18 -15.42 27.88 -3.98
N VAL A 19 -15.59 28.90 -3.12
CA VAL A 19 -15.45 28.73 -1.65
C VAL A 19 -16.50 27.76 -1.10
N LEU A 20 -17.76 27.90 -1.51
CA LEU A 20 -18.84 27.03 -1.04
C LEU A 20 -18.61 25.57 -1.51
N LEU A 21 -18.20 25.37 -2.76
CA LEU A 21 -17.85 24.04 -3.26
C LEU A 21 -16.62 23.45 -2.55
N GLY A 22 -15.61 24.28 -2.26
CA GLY A 22 -14.44 23.85 -1.48
C GLY A 22 -14.81 23.43 -0.05
N CYS A 23 -15.67 24.20 0.63
CA CYS A 23 -16.18 23.83 1.95
C CYS A 23 -17.02 22.55 1.91
N ALA A 24 -17.89 22.41 0.91
CA ALA A 24 -18.68 21.20 0.73
C ALA A 24 -17.79 19.97 0.47
N GLN A 25 -16.78 20.11 -0.38
CA GLN A 25 -15.80 19.02 -0.63
C GLN A 25 -15.04 18.65 0.64
N ALA A 26 -14.55 19.64 1.41
CA ALA A 26 -13.83 19.39 2.65
C ALA A 26 -14.67 18.66 3.71
N LEU A 27 -15.97 18.89 3.75
CA LEU A 27 -16.87 18.21 4.70
C LEU A 27 -17.32 16.83 4.20
N LEU A 28 -17.53 16.68 2.89
CA LEU A 28 -18.11 15.46 2.32
C LEU A 28 -17.08 14.38 2.04
N VAL A 29 -15.83 14.73 1.74
CA VAL A 29 -14.75 13.77 1.61
C VAL A 29 -14.39 13.20 2.99
N PRO A 30 -14.28 11.87 3.17
CA PRO A 30 -13.85 11.27 4.43
C PRO A 30 -12.42 11.67 4.81
N HIS A 31 -12.22 12.12 6.04
CA HIS A 31 -10.91 12.52 6.57
C HIS A 31 -10.52 11.82 7.88
N ASP A 32 -11.44 11.07 8.50
CA ASP A 32 -11.18 10.39 9.77
C ASP A 32 -10.32 9.14 9.54
N ARG A 33 -9.04 9.23 9.88
CA ARG A 33 -8.05 8.15 9.72
C ARG A 33 -8.39 6.93 10.60
N ALA A 34 -8.97 7.17 11.78
CA ALA A 34 -9.33 6.10 12.70
C ALA A 34 -10.54 5.27 12.21
N ALA A 35 -11.41 5.86 11.39
CA ALA A 35 -12.59 5.17 10.87
C ALA A 35 -12.26 4.17 9.74
N ASN A 36 -11.22 4.46 8.95
CA ASN A 36 -10.75 3.57 7.88
C ASN A 36 -9.23 3.75 7.69
N PRO A 37 -8.40 3.13 8.52
CA PRO A 37 -6.94 3.33 8.48
C PRO A 37 -6.32 3.01 7.11
N GLU A 38 -6.75 1.94 6.47
CA GLU A 38 -6.21 1.48 5.18
C GLU A 38 -6.35 2.51 4.07
N ALA A 39 -7.41 3.32 4.10
CA ALA A 39 -7.62 4.38 3.11
C ALA A 39 -6.56 5.50 3.19
N PHE A 40 -5.77 5.55 4.26
CA PHE A 40 -4.80 6.61 4.50
C PHE A 40 -3.34 6.15 4.45
N LEU A 41 -3.06 4.88 4.15
CA LEU A 41 -1.69 4.35 4.06
C LEU A 41 -0.83 5.14 3.08
N LEU A 42 -1.32 5.39 1.87
CA LEU A 42 -0.58 6.21 0.89
C LEU A 42 -0.57 7.71 1.24
N LYS A 43 -1.55 8.19 1.99
CA LYS A 43 -1.49 9.57 2.51
C LYS A 43 -0.35 9.72 3.49
N ASP A 44 -0.16 8.77 4.40
CA ASP A 44 0.98 8.74 5.32
C ASP A 44 2.31 8.75 4.56
N TYR A 45 2.40 7.98 3.47
CA TYR A 45 3.57 7.99 2.59
C TYR A 45 3.80 9.37 1.95
N ILE A 46 2.76 9.99 1.40
CA ILE A 46 2.88 11.30 0.73
C ILE A 46 3.23 12.42 1.71
N GLU A 47 2.80 12.33 2.97
CA GLU A 47 3.09 13.33 4.00
C GLU A 47 4.46 13.12 4.69
N ALA A 48 5.07 11.93 4.57
CA ALA A 48 6.34 11.60 5.22
C ALA A 48 7.57 12.16 4.46
N ASP A 49 8.68 12.32 5.18
CA ASP A 49 10.02 12.43 4.57
C ASP A 49 10.49 11.00 4.23
N VAL A 50 10.68 10.77 2.94
CA VAL A 50 11.03 9.45 2.38
C VAL A 50 12.39 9.46 1.68
N SER A 51 13.09 10.59 1.69
CA SER A 51 14.31 10.83 0.91
C SER A 51 15.47 9.87 1.24
N ALA A 52 15.43 9.25 2.41
CA ALA A 52 16.45 8.32 2.87
C ALA A 52 16.00 6.83 2.81
N ASP A 53 14.80 6.53 2.29
CA ASP A 53 14.31 5.16 2.21
C ASP A 53 15.15 4.36 1.19
N GLU A 54 15.78 3.28 1.66
CA GLU A 54 16.73 2.46 0.90
C GLU A 54 16.08 1.18 0.36
N VAL A 55 15.10 0.62 1.09
CA VAL A 55 14.31 -0.53 0.68
C VAL A 55 12.84 -0.18 0.71
N VAL A 56 12.15 -0.30 -0.42
CA VAL A 56 10.72 0.01 -0.51
C VAL A 56 9.92 -1.22 -0.93
N PHE A 57 8.96 -1.60 -0.09
CA PHE A 57 8.02 -2.68 -0.37
C PHE A 57 6.78 -2.11 -1.05
N ILE A 58 6.33 -2.75 -2.13
CA ILE A 58 5.17 -2.34 -2.93
C ILE A 58 4.22 -3.54 -3.07
N GLY A 59 2.94 -3.36 -2.74
CA GLY A 59 1.94 -4.42 -2.92
C GLY A 59 0.68 -4.21 -2.11
N ASP A 60 -0.12 -5.25 -2.02
CA ASP A 60 -1.40 -5.25 -1.31
C ASP A 60 -1.27 -5.62 0.19
N CYS A 61 -2.37 -6.09 0.80
CA CYS A 61 -2.40 -6.47 2.21
C CYS A 61 -1.39 -7.56 2.57
N GLU A 62 -1.08 -8.47 1.67
CA GLU A 62 -0.01 -9.45 1.88
C GLU A 62 1.37 -8.79 2.07
N VAL A 63 1.54 -7.53 1.70
CA VAL A 63 2.80 -6.80 1.83
C VAL A 63 2.76 -5.85 3.03
N TYR A 64 1.74 -4.98 3.14
CA TYR A 64 1.74 -3.97 4.19
C TYR A 64 1.39 -4.51 5.58
N GLU A 65 0.95 -5.76 5.71
CA GLU A 65 0.72 -6.43 6.97
C GLU A 65 1.79 -7.48 7.32
N ALA A 66 2.57 -7.94 6.32
CA ALA A 66 3.53 -9.02 6.52
C ALA A 66 4.98 -8.55 6.70
N PHE A 67 5.35 -7.35 6.23
CA PHE A 67 6.72 -6.87 6.29
C PHE A 67 6.83 -5.63 7.19
N SER A 68 7.56 -5.79 8.30
CA SER A 68 7.73 -4.74 9.30
C SER A 68 9.05 -3.97 9.09
N PRO A 69 9.01 -2.71 8.61
CA PRO A 69 10.20 -1.88 8.55
C PRO A 69 10.89 -1.72 9.91
N VAL A 70 10.13 -1.87 11.01
CA VAL A 70 10.65 -1.79 12.38
C VAL A 70 11.67 -2.89 12.66
N VAL A 71 11.39 -4.13 12.25
CA VAL A 71 12.31 -5.28 12.41
C VAL A 71 13.56 -5.08 11.55
N LEU A 72 13.41 -4.62 10.31
CA LEU A 72 14.53 -4.31 9.44
C LEU A 72 15.45 -3.26 10.05
N TRP A 73 14.88 -2.24 10.67
CA TRP A 73 15.64 -1.22 11.37
C TRP A 73 16.34 -1.75 12.63
N GLN A 74 15.59 -2.46 13.49
CA GLN A 74 16.11 -2.95 14.76
C GLN A 74 17.25 -3.93 14.56
N GLU A 75 17.07 -4.93 13.70
CA GLU A 75 18.02 -6.03 13.55
C GLU A 75 19.16 -5.69 12.58
N TYR A 76 18.85 -4.98 11.49
CA TYR A 76 19.79 -4.79 10.39
C TYR A 76 20.18 -3.34 10.13
N GLY A 77 19.50 -2.36 10.74
CA GLY A 77 19.73 -0.93 10.49
C GLY A 77 19.22 -0.45 9.12
N ILE A 78 18.42 -1.28 8.42
CA ILE A 78 17.89 -0.95 7.10
C ILE A 78 16.77 0.08 7.24
N ASN A 79 16.91 1.21 6.52
CA ASN A 79 15.85 2.22 6.44
C ASN A 79 14.85 1.83 5.36
N ALA A 80 13.79 1.13 5.78
CA ALA A 80 12.78 0.60 4.88
C ALA A 80 11.41 1.27 5.05
N ARG A 81 10.58 1.13 4.02
CA ARG A 81 9.19 1.58 4.00
C ARG A 81 8.30 0.62 3.20
N VAL A 82 7.02 0.59 3.56
CA VAL A 82 5.99 -0.11 2.79
C VAL A 82 5.07 0.91 2.11
N CYS A 83 4.76 0.71 0.85
CA CYS A 83 3.85 1.51 0.04
C CYS A 83 2.77 0.60 -0.53
N GLY A 84 1.83 0.23 0.32
CA GLY A 84 0.75 -0.71 0.00
C GLY A 84 -0.63 -0.15 0.26
N THR A 85 -1.63 -0.72 -0.42
CA THR A 85 -3.05 -0.47 -0.18
C THR A 85 -3.85 -1.77 -0.37
N PRO A 86 -5.05 -1.88 0.23
CA PRO A 86 -5.91 -3.02 -0.02
C PRO A 86 -6.10 -3.28 -1.51
N GLN A 87 -5.94 -4.54 -1.92
CA GLN A 87 -6.10 -4.99 -3.30
C GLN A 87 -5.32 -4.11 -4.31
N GLN A 88 -4.06 -3.81 -4.01
CA GLN A 88 -3.19 -3.03 -4.89
C GLN A 88 -2.78 -3.83 -6.12
N LEU A 89 -3.36 -3.49 -7.26
CA LEU A 89 -3.11 -4.16 -8.54
C LEU A 89 -1.86 -3.60 -9.23
N MET A 90 -1.36 -4.25 -10.28
CA MET A 90 -0.10 -3.86 -10.94
C MET A 90 -0.09 -2.42 -11.44
N TRP A 91 -1.19 -1.90 -11.95
CA TRP A 91 -1.28 -0.48 -12.37
C TRP A 91 -1.26 0.51 -11.20
N HIS A 92 -1.80 0.10 -10.04
CA HIS A 92 -1.68 0.88 -8.81
C HIS A 92 -0.23 0.88 -8.32
N SER A 93 0.40 -0.31 -8.27
CA SER A 93 1.80 -0.47 -7.89
C SER A 93 2.74 0.35 -8.77
N TYR A 94 2.47 0.41 -10.09
CA TYR A 94 3.21 1.26 -11.00
C TYR A 94 3.04 2.76 -10.68
N ALA A 95 1.81 3.22 -10.40
CA ALA A 95 1.55 4.62 -10.03
C ALA A 95 2.24 5.02 -8.72
N VAL A 96 2.23 4.12 -7.73
CA VAL A 96 2.93 4.31 -6.46
C VAL A 96 4.44 4.35 -6.67
N LEU A 97 4.98 3.43 -7.47
CA LEU A 97 6.41 3.34 -7.74
C LEU A 97 6.96 4.58 -8.48
N GLU A 98 6.18 5.21 -9.37
CA GLU A 98 6.58 6.51 -9.94
C GLU A 98 6.77 7.56 -8.84
N GLN A 99 5.88 7.60 -7.86
CA GLN A 99 6.02 8.54 -6.72
C GLN A 99 7.19 8.18 -5.81
N VAL A 100 7.53 6.91 -5.71
CA VAL A 100 8.73 6.47 -4.98
C VAL A 100 9.97 7.05 -5.62
N PHE A 101 10.16 6.87 -6.91
CA PHE A 101 11.34 7.38 -7.63
C PHE A 101 11.36 8.91 -7.83
N GLU A 102 10.22 9.59 -7.71
CA GLU A 102 10.19 11.06 -7.67
C GLU A 102 10.68 11.64 -6.33
N ARG A 103 10.70 10.84 -5.25
CA ARG A 103 10.89 11.32 -3.87
C ARG A 103 12.06 10.68 -3.14
N SER A 104 12.54 9.55 -3.62
CA SER A 104 13.67 8.79 -3.05
C SER A 104 14.40 8.01 -4.14
N ASP A 105 15.61 7.57 -3.83
CA ASP A 105 16.45 6.74 -4.70
C ASP A 105 16.71 5.39 -4.01
N PRO A 106 15.70 4.50 -3.90
CA PRO A 106 15.85 3.23 -3.19
C PRO A 106 16.80 2.30 -3.95
N GLU A 107 17.63 1.58 -3.22
CA GLU A 107 18.51 0.53 -3.75
C GLU A 107 17.69 -0.70 -4.16
N VAL A 108 16.66 -1.05 -3.37
CA VAL A 108 15.86 -2.26 -3.57
C VAL A 108 14.36 -1.95 -3.54
N ILE A 109 13.67 -2.39 -4.58
CA ILE A 109 12.21 -2.45 -4.63
C ILE A 109 11.77 -3.90 -4.43
N VAL A 110 10.93 -4.14 -3.43
CA VAL A 110 10.33 -5.46 -3.14
C VAL A 110 8.87 -5.44 -3.57
N LEU A 111 8.53 -6.17 -4.62
CA LEU A 111 7.19 -6.19 -5.22
C LEU A 111 6.42 -7.45 -4.82
N GLY A 112 5.29 -7.28 -4.16
CA GLY A 112 4.30 -8.35 -3.97
C GLY A 112 3.64 -8.74 -5.29
N VAL A 113 3.66 -10.04 -5.62
CA VAL A 113 3.20 -10.51 -6.93
C VAL A 113 1.76 -11.02 -6.94
N TYR A 114 1.05 -11.01 -5.80
CA TYR A 114 -0.33 -11.48 -5.74
C TYR A 114 -1.26 -10.73 -6.70
N GLY A 115 -1.06 -9.43 -6.88
CA GLY A 115 -1.82 -8.61 -7.82
C GLY A 115 -1.74 -9.04 -9.30
N LEU A 116 -0.82 -9.94 -9.68
CA LEU A 116 -0.71 -10.49 -11.05
C LEU A 116 -1.93 -11.31 -11.47
N ILE A 117 -2.70 -11.84 -10.51
CA ILE A 117 -3.89 -12.66 -10.81
C ILE A 117 -5.06 -11.83 -11.40
N TYR A 118 -5.02 -10.51 -11.25
CA TYR A 118 -6.11 -9.65 -11.67
C TYR A 118 -5.77 -8.90 -12.96
N ASP A 119 -6.59 -9.05 -13.99
CA ASP A 119 -6.44 -8.37 -15.28
C ASP A 119 -7.52 -7.30 -15.54
N GLU A 120 -8.36 -7.03 -14.56
CA GLU A 120 -9.40 -6.00 -14.62
C GLU A 120 -9.58 -5.29 -13.29
N PRO A 121 -10.06 -4.04 -13.27
CA PRO A 121 -10.36 -3.31 -12.04
C PRO A 121 -11.39 -4.04 -11.20
N GLN A 122 -11.17 -4.11 -9.88
CA GLN A 122 -12.01 -4.89 -8.97
C GLN A 122 -13.06 -4.05 -8.24
N SER A 123 -12.69 -2.87 -7.76
CA SER A 123 -13.55 -2.03 -6.94
C SER A 123 -13.16 -0.56 -6.99
N GLU A 124 -14.15 0.34 -7.12
CA GLU A 124 -13.93 1.79 -6.97
C GLU A 124 -13.30 2.14 -5.63
N ALA A 125 -13.70 1.47 -4.54
CA ALA A 125 -13.17 1.76 -3.21
C ALA A 125 -11.66 1.53 -3.14
N TYR A 126 -11.19 0.40 -3.64
CA TYR A 126 -9.76 0.06 -3.65
C TYR A 126 -8.97 0.93 -4.64
N ASN A 127 -9.53 1.21 -5.83
CA ASN A 127 -8.92 2.16 -6.76
C ASN A 127 -8.67 3.52 -6.10
N ARG A 128 -9.62 4.00 -5.29
CA ARG A 128 -9.50 5.27 -4.59
C ARG A 128 -8.47 5.24 -3.48
N MET A 129 -8.41 4.17 -2.70
CA MET A 129 -7.36 4.00 -1.67
C MET A 129 -5.97 4.06 -2.29
N ALA A 130 -5.79 3.48 -3.48
CA ALA A 130 -4.52 3.49 -4.19
C ALA A 130 -4.22 4.82 -4.91
N LEU A 131 -5.23 5.55 -5.40
CA LEU A 131 -4.99 6.67 -6.31
C LEU A 131 -5.35 8.04 -5.74
N ASP A 132 -6.34 8.17 -4.83
CA ASP A 132 -6.84 9.49 -4.42
C ASP A 132 -5.75 10.36 -3.78
N HIS A 133 -4.86 9.77 -2.99
CA HIS A 133 -3.81 10.50 -2.29
C HIS A 133 -2.53 10.75 -3.13
N LEU A 134 -2.38 10.06 -4.26
CA LEU A 134 -1.24 10.33 -5.15
C LEU A 134 -1.37 11.70 -5.82
N PRO A 135 -0.28 12.46 -5.99
CA PRO A 135 -0.27 13.71 -6.73
C PRO A 135 -0.82 13.54 -8.15
N TRP A 136 -1.41 14.61 -8.70
CA TRP A 136 -1.86 14.60 -10.09
C TRP A 136 -0.67 14.60 -11.04
N SER A 137 -0.66 13.64 -11.97
CA SER A 137 0.33 13.51 -13.03
C SER A 137 -0.35 13.08 -14.33
N VAL A 138 0.38 13.18 -15.44
CA VAL A 138 -0.07 12.64 -16.74
C VAL A 138 -0.26 11.12 -16.63
N THR A 139 0.64 10.45 -15.94
CA THR A 139 0.58 9.01 -15.71
C THR A 139 -0.65 8.61 -14.89
N LYS A 140 -0.92 9.29 -13.77
CA LYS A 140 -2.15 9.03 -13.01
C LYS A 140 -3.40 9.18 -13.88
N TRP A 141 -3.45 10.21 -14.73
CA TRP A 141 -4.58 10.39 -15.65
C TRP A 141 -4.71 9.26 -16.67
N GLN A 142 -3.58 8.74 -17.20
CA GLN A 142 -3.57 7.60 -18.11
C GLN A 142 -3.95 6.30 -17.42
N ILE A 143 -3.42 6.06 -16.22
CA ILE A 143 -3.75 4.86 -15.42
C ILE A 143 -5.25 4.78 -15.12
N LEU A 144 -5.91 5.91 -14.89
CA LEU A 144 -7.37 5.92 -14.68
C LEU A 144 -8.17 5.35 -15.85
N ASP A 145 -7.63 5.33 -17.09
CA ASP A 145 -8.30 4.68 -18.22
C ASP A 145 -8.31 3.15 -18.09
N ASP A 146 -7.30 2.59 -17.44
CA ASP A 146 -7.14 1.16 -17.21
C ASP A 146 -7.66 0.72 -15.82
N ALA A 147 -7.73 1.66 -14.84
CA ALA A 147 -7.97 1.36 -13.42
C ALA A 147 -9.43 1.51 -12.97
N ILE A 148 -10.26 2.29 -13.67
CA ILE A 148 -11.64 2.56 -13.25
C ILE A 148 -12.58 1.39 -13.59
N THR A 149 -13.52 1.12 -12.68
CA THR A 149 -14.56 0.10 -12.89
C THR A 149 -15.68 0.61 -13.79
N GLU A 150 -16.52 -0.31 -14.32
CA GLU A 150 -17.68 0.06 -15.12
C GLU A 150 -18.64 0.96 -14.34
N GLY A 151 -18.99 2.11 -14.94
CA GLY A 151 -19.87 3.10 -14.31
C GLY A 151 -19.15 4.11 -13.42
N GLU A 152 -17.89 3.92 -13.11
CA GLU A 152 -17.07 4.86 -12.36
C GLU A 152 -16.66 6.07 -13.23
N SER A 153 -16.64 7.25 -12.64
CA SER A 153 -16.32 8.49 -13.36
C SER A 153 -14.87 8.92 -13.13
N LYS A 154 -14.07 8.99 -14.20
CA LYS A 154 -12.71 9.55 -14.16
C LYS A 154 -12.68 10.99 -13.60
N LEU A 155 -13.73 11.79 -13.86
CA LEU A 155 -13.84 13.16 -13.35
C LEU A 155 -14.04 13.20 -11.83
N SER A 156 -14.55 12.14 -11.21
CA SER A 156 -14.73 12.10 -9.76
C SER A 156 -13.42 12.01 -8.99
N TYR A 157 -12.33 11.59 -9.64
CA TYR A 157 -10.98 11.67 -9.08
C TYR A 157 -10.44 13.09 -9.05
N LEU A 158 -10.76 13.89 -10.07
CA LEU A 158 -10.39 15.31 -10.13
C LEU A 158 -11.26 16.17 -9.20
N LEU A 159 -12.54 15.82 -9.10
CA LEU A 159 -13.55 16.52 -8.31
C LEU A 159 -14.22 15.51 -7.35
N PRO A 160 -13.61 15.20 -6.20
CA PRO A 160 -14.11 14.21 -5.24
C PRO A 160 -15.56 14.45 -4.80
N LEU A 161 -16.02 15.70 -4.83
CA LEU A 161 -17.42 16.05 -4.56
C LEU A 161 -18.41 15.29 -5.46
N LEU A 162 -18.02 14.93 -6.69
CA LEU A 162 -18.88 14.14 -7.58
C LEU A 162 -19.12 12.71 -7.06
N ARG A 163 -18.19 12.18 -6.25
CA ARG A 163 -18.30 10.86 -5.63
C ARG A 163 -19.01 10.92 -4.30
N TYR A 164 -18.71 11.95 -3.49
CA TYR A 164 -19.12 12.02 -2.08
C TYR A 164 -20.32 12.96 -1.84
N HIS A 165 -20.97 13.46 -2.90
CA HIS A 165 -22.04 14.45 -2.78
C HIS A 165 -23.27 13.95 -2.01
N ASP A 166 -23.54 12.66 -1.98
CA ASP A 166 -24.67 12.02 -1.29
C ASP A 166 -24.40 11.78 0.20
N ARG A 167 -23.13 11.87 0.66
CA ARG A 167 -22.79 11.76 2.09
C ARG A 167 -23.35 12.86 2.98
N TRP A 168 -24.02 13.89 2.42
CA TRP A 168 -24.61 14.95 3.21
C TRP A 168 -25.55 14.45 4.33
N SER A 169 -26.21 13.30 4.12
CA SER A 169 -27.13 12.67 5.09
C SER A 169 -26.40 11.83 6.16
N GLU A 170 -25.12 11.56 5.99
CA GLU A 170 -24.26 10.76 6.88
C GLU A 170 -23.34 11.64 7.73
N LEU A 171 -23.28 12.95 7.41
CA LEU A 171 -22.39 13.87 8.10
C LEU A 171 -22.70 13.93 9.60
N SER A 172 -21.63 13.84 10.38
CA SER A 172 -21.61 14.00 11.82
C SER A 172 -20.77 15.22 12.22
N TRP A 173 -20.81 15.58 13.50
CA TRP A 173 -19.91 16.60 14.02
C TRP A 173 -18.44 16.18 13.89
N ARG A 174 -18.15 14.87 13.87
CA ARG A 174 -16.80 14.31 13.73
C ARG A 174 -16.18 14.69 12.38
N ASP A 175 -16.96 14.66 11.29
CA ASP A 175 -16.47 15.05 9.96
C ASP A 175 -15.96 16.50 9.92
N ALA A 176 -16.57 17.39 10.72
CA ALA A 176 -16.07 18.75 10.85
C ALA A 176 -14.89 18.87 11.81
N ALA A 177 -14.88 18.10 12.91
CA ALA A 177 -13.83 18.17 13.92
C ALA A 177 -12.48 17.71 13.37
N VAL A 178 -12.44 16.59 12.64
CA VAL A 178 -11.21 16.02 12.08
C VAL A 178 -10.49 16.94 11.09
N LEU A 179 -11.18 17.93 10.50
CA LEU A 179 -10.55 18.94 9.64
C LEU A 179 -9.60 19.87 10.40
N PHE A 180 -9.75 19.98 11.73
CA PHE A 180 -8.97 20.88 12.59
C PHE A 180 -8.13 20.13 13.63
N GLU A 181 -8.25 18.81 13.69
CA GLU A 181 -7.49 17.95 14.59
C GLU A 181 -6.18 17.49 13.94
N HIS A 182 -5.13 17.40 14.74
CA HIS A 182 -3.96 16.63 14.32
C HIS A 182 -4.33 15.16 14.35
N GLN A 183 -4.06 14.45 13.28
CA GLN A 183 -4.26 13.01 13.20
C GLN A 183 -2.90 12.34 12.96
N ASP A 184 -2.51 11.46 13.87
CA ASP A 184 -1.28 10.69 13.70
C ASP A 184 -1.36 9.78 12.46
N PRO A 185 -0.22 9.41 11.87
CA PRO A 185 -0.17 8.39 10.84
C PRO A 185 -0.81 7.08 11.30
N VAL A 186 -1.54 6.42 10.41
CA VAL A 186 -2.24 5.16 10.71
C VAL A 186 -1.28 3.97 10.75
N SER A 187 -0.13 4.10 10.12
CA SER A 187 0.87 3.05 9.92
C SER A 187 2.22 3.42 10.54
N ILE A 188 3.08 2.44 10.69
CA ILE A 188 4.51 2.64 11.00
C ILE A 188 5.29 2.47 9.70
N ARG A 189 5.62 3.58 9.05
CA ARG A 189 6.27 3.58 7.73
C ARG A 189 5.55 2.70 6.70
N GLY A 190 4.21 2.78 6.67
CA GLY A 190 3.37 2.01 5.77
C GLY A 190 3.02 0.60 6.25
N TYR A 191 3.65 0.09 7.31
CA TYR A 191 3.28 -1.17 7.94
C TYR A 191 2.07 -0.97 8.85
N LEU A 192 1.01 -1.73 8.62
CA LEU A 192 -0.20 -1.72 9.44
C LEU A 192 -0.12 -2.82 10.51
N VAL A 193 0.05 -2.39 11.77
CA VAL A 193 0.26 -3.32 12.89
C VAL A 193 -1.06 -4.00 13.26
N GLN A 194 -1.11 -5.32 13.12
CA GLN A 194 -2.25 -6.16 13.52
C GLN A 194 -1.84 -7.01 14.72
N THR A 195 -2.52 -6.87 15.85
CA THR A 195 -2.13 -7.52 17.11
C THR A 195 -3.04 -8.67 17.52
N ASP A 196 -4.21 -8.80 16.89
CA ASP A 196 -5.14 -9.88 17.16
C ASP A 196 -4.53 -11.24 16.80
N VAL A 197 -4.99 -12.28 17.49
CA VAL A 197 -4.59 -13.66 17.21
C VAL A 197 -5.84 -14.47 16.93
N VAL A 198 -6.00 -14.84 15.67
CA VAL A 198 -7.07 -15.73 15.21
C VAL A 198 -6.42 -16.88 14.47
N ALA A 199 -6.51 -18.08 15.05
CA ALA A 199 -5.87 -19.28 14.50
C ALA A 199 -6.34 -19.57 13.07
N GLY A 200 -5.40 -19.98 12.23
CA GLY A 200 -5.70 -20.46 10.88
C GLY A 200 -6.57 -21.71 10.96
N ASP A 201 -7.80 -21.62 10.50
CA ASP A 201 -8.74 -22.72 10.30
C ASP A 201 -9.53 -22.42 9.01
N LEU A 202 -8.78 -22.06 7.96
CA LEU A 202 -9.38 -21.82 6.67
C LEU A 202 -9.59 -23.18 6.01
N PRO A 203 -10.83 -23.68 5.96
CA PRO A 203 -11.14 -24.78 5.07
C PRO A 203 -10.80 -24.33 3.65
N ASN A 204 -10.27 -25.22 2.83
CA ASN A 204 -9.96 -24.99 1.42
C ASN A 204 -10.85 -23.88 0.86
N HIS A 205 -10.30 -22.73 0.55
CA HIS A 205 -11.06 -21.63 -0.04
C HIS A 205 -11.51 -22.03 -1.44
N GLU A 206 -12.59 -22.83 -1.51
CA GLU A 206 -13.25 -23.21 -2.76
C GLU A 206 -13.86 -22.00 -3.50
N GLY A 207 -13.83 -20.83 -2.90
CA GLY A 207 -14.47 -19.62 -3.43
C GLY A 207 -13.51 -18.52 -3.90
N ALA A 208 -12.20 -18.64 -3.70
CA ALA A 208 -11.27 -17.68 -4.25
C ALA A 208 -11.11 -17.95 -5.76
N LEU A 209 -11.15 -16.89 -6.55
CA LEU A 209 -11.10 -16.83 -8.01
C LEU A 209 -10.46 -18.05 -8.68
N PRO A 210 -11.21 -18.80 -9.51
CA PRO A 210 -10.64 -19.93 -10.22
C PRO A 210 -9.67 -19.42 -11.28
N ILE A 211 -8.38 -19.37 -10.96
CA ILE A 211 -7.36 -19.32 -12.00
C ILE A 211 -7.28 -20.75 -12.55
N THR A 212 -8.19 -21.07 -13.41
CA THR A 212 -8.17 -22.31 -14.16
C THR A 212 -7.37 -22.05 -15.43
N GLU A 213 -6.13 -22.52 -15.50
CA GLU A 213 -5.27 -22.55 -16.70
C GLU A 213 -5.02 -21.20 -17.40
N ALA A 214 -5.45 -20.08 -16.85
CA ALA A 214 -5.30 -18.78 -17.48
C ALA A 214 -3.88 -18.25 -17.30
N GLU A 215 -3.23 -17.94 -18.41
CA GLU A 215 -2.05 -17.05 -18.41
C GLU A 215 -2.41 -15.71 -17.76
N PHE A 216 -1.44 -15.06 -17.12
CA PHE A 216 -1.65 -13.69 -16.61
C PHE A 216 -2.13 -12.79 -17.74
N GLY A 217 -3.11 -11.92 -17.43
CA GLY A 217 -3.75 -11.11 -18.43
C GLY A 217 -2.85 -10.01 -19.01
N ALA A 218 -3.23 -9.50 -20.18
CA ALA A 218 -2.41 -8.55 -20.92
C ALA A 218 -2.25 -7.21 -20.19
N LEU A 219 -3.25 -6.77 -19.43
CA LEU A 219 -3.20 -5.50 -18.70
C LEU A 219 -2.23 -5.59 -17.51
N THR A 220 -2.34 -6.65 -16.73
CA THR A 220 -1.44 -6.86 -15.58
C THR A 220 0.00 -7.02 -16.03
N LEU A 221 0.27 -7.79 -17.09
CA LEU A 221 1.60 -7.95 -17.68
C LEU A 221 2.17 -6.64 -18.23
N LYS A 222 1.36 -5.83 -18.91
CA LYS A 222 1.75 -4.48 -19.37
C LYS A 222 2.30 -3.62 -18.23
N TYR A 223 1.63 -3.63 -17.06
CA TYR A 223 2.09 -2.83 -15.92
C TYR A 223 3.25 -3.48 -15.19
N PHE A 224 3.31 -4.80 -15.12
CA PHE A 224 4.49 -5.50 -14.62
C PHE A 224 5.76 -5.15 -15.43
N GLU A 225 5.69 -5.19 -16.77
CA GLU A 225 6.80 -4.78 -17.64
C GLU A 225 7.22 -3.33 -17.44
N ARG A 226 6.23 -2.44 -17.20
CA ARG A 226 6.51 -1.02 -16.89
C ARG A 226 7.23 -0.88 -15.55
N ILE A 227 6.83 -1.66 -14.52
CA ILE A 227 7.51 -1.69 -13.21
C ILE A 227 8.96 -2.15 -13.37
N VAL A 228 9.19 -3.26 -14.08
CA VAL A 228 10.54 -3.77 -14.37
C VAL A 228 11.40 -2.71 -15.07
N THR A 229 10.83 -2.05 -16.07
CA THR A 229 11.52 -0.99 -16.82
C THR A 229 11.83 0.20 -15.93
N LEU A 230 10.87 0.63 -15.11
CA LEU A 230 11.01 1.79 -14.23
C LEU A 230 12.10 1.56 -13.16
N CYS A 231 12.15 0.37 -12.55
CA CYS A 231 13.22 0.01 -11.62
C CYS A 231 14.58 0.04 -12.31
N ARG A 232 14.70 -0.56 -13.49
CA ARG A 232 15.95 -0.59 -14.27
C ARG A 232 16.41 0.80 -14.66
N ASP A 233 15.51 1.67 -15.10
CA ASP A 233 15.83 3.04 -15.54
C ASP A 233 16.29 3.93 -14.38
N ASN A 234 15.87 3.62 -13.15
CA ASN A 234 16.28 4.30 -11.93
C ASN A 234 17.43 3.58 -11.19
N GLY A 235 17.91 2.45 -11.69
CA GLY A 235 19.05 1.71 -11.12
C GLY A 235 18.72 0.93 -9.86
N ALA A 236 17.45 0.72 -9.54
CA ALA A 236 17.01 -0.06 -8.39
C ALA A 236 16.90 -1.55 -8.72
N GLU A 237 17.32 -2.40 -7.79
CA GLU A 237 17.12 -3.84 -7.87
C GLU A 237 15.65 -4.20 -7.57
N LEU A 238 15.01 -4.94 -8.47
CA LEU A 238 13.63 -5.41 -8.29
C LEU A 238 13.62 -6.85 -7.77
N VAL A 239 12.96 -7.06 -6.64
CA VAL A 239 12.78 -8.37 -6.00
C VAL A 239 11.29 -8.71 -5.99
N LEU A 240 10.94 -9.89 -6.43
CA LEU A 240 9.57 -10.39 -6.40
C LEU A 240 9.35 -11.22 -5.13
N ILE A 241 8.20 -11.04 -4.49
CA ILE A 241 7.83 -11.80 -3.30
C ILE A 241 6.39 -12.29 -3.33
N LYS A 242 6.15 -13.46 -2.73
CA LYS A 242 4.83 -13.94 -2.30
C LYS A 242 4.87 -14.13 -0.79
N ALA A 243 4.04 -13.38 -0.06
CA ALA A 243 3.92 -13.53 1.39
C ALA A 243 3.24 -14.87 1.76
N PRO A 244 3.55 -15.45 2.92
CA PRO A 244 2.95 -16.70 3.35
C PRO A 244 1.53 -16.49 3.85
N THR A 245 0.62 -17.40 3.48
CA THR A 245 -0.75 -17.47 3.97
C THR A 245 -1.10 -18.94 4.25
N ASP A 246 -2.03 -19.23 5.16
CA ASP A 246 -2.52 -20.60 5.36
C ASP A 246 -3.42 -21.06 4.21
N SER A 247 -3.77 -20.13 3.32
CA SER A 247 -4.58 -20.37 2.12
C SER A 247 -3.75 -20.78 0.89
N TRP A 248 -2.47 -21.08 1.03
CA TRP A 248 -1.60 -21.54 -0.06
C TRP A 248 -2.16 -22.76 -0.80
N ARG A 249 -3.09 -23.47 -0.19
CA ARG A 249 -3.77 -24.64 -0.74
C ARG A 249 -4.83 -24.31 -1.77
N TYR A 250 -4.86 -23.10 -2.31
CA TYR A 250 -5.71 -22.80 -3.46
C TYR A 250 -5.44 -23.78 -4.60
N PRO A 251 -6.45 -24.36 -5.22
CA PRO A 251 -6.26 -25.34 -6.31
C PRO A 251 -5.42 -24.80 -7.48
N TRP A 252 -5.37 -23.49 -7.64
CA TRP A 252 -4.63 -22.79 -8.71
C TRP A 252 -3.23 -22.35 -8.31
N HIS A 253 -2.77 -22.60 -7.08
CA HIS A 253 -1.48 -22.12 -6.58
C HIS A 253 -0.31 -22.57 -7.46
N ASP A 254 -0.27 -23.86 -7.83
CA ASP A 254 0.84 -24.42 -8.61
C ASP A 254 0.95 -23.79 -10.01
N GLU A 255 -0.19 -23.46 -10.63
CA GLU A 255 -0.22 -22.84 -11.95
C GLU A 255 0.18 -21.37 -11.91
N TYR A 256 -0.26 -20.66 -10.87
CA TYR A 256 0.18 -19.30 -10.56
C TYR A 256 1.69 -19.26 -10.32
N GLU A 257 2.21 -20.14 -9.48
CA GLU A 257 3.64 -20.21 -9.12
C GLU A 257 4.52 -20.44 -10.36
N LYS A 258 4.14 -21.34 -11.25
CA LYS A 258 4.85 -21.57 -12.52
C LYS A 258 4.94 -20.30 -13.37
N GLN A 259 3.86 -19.52 -13.45
CA GLN A 259 3.83 -18.30 -14.24
C GLN A 259 4.69 -17.21 -13.60
N VAL A 260 4.66 -17.06 -12.27
CA VAL A 260 5.55 -16.12 -11.56
C VAL A 260 7.01 -16.49 -11.76
N ILE A 261 7.36 -17.78 -11.63
CA ILE A 261 8.73 -18.27 -11.87
C ILE A 261 9.16 -17.96 -13.32
N ALA A 262 8.29 -18.24 -14.30
CA ALA A 262 8.58 -17.93 -15.70
C ALA A 262 8.82 -16.44 -15.96
N LEU A 263 8.04 -15.55 -15.33
CA LEU A 263 8.27 -14.11 -15.40
C LEU A 263 9.59 -13.70 -14.72
N ALA A 264 9.87 -14.24 -13.55
CA ALA A 264 11.11 -13.98 -12.84
C ALA A 264 12.34 -14.39 -13.67
N GLU A 265 12.30 -15.58 -14.29
CA GLU A 265 13.35 -16.05 -15.20
C GLU A 265 13.47 -15.18 -16.45
N GLN A 266 12.34 -14.81 -17.08
CA GLN A 266 12.31 -13.98 -18.28
C GLN A 266 13.01 -12.63 -18.08
N TYR A 267 12.81 -12.02 -16.92
CA TYR A 267 13.38 -10.70 -16.61
C TYR A 267 14.64 -10.76 -15.76
N ASN A 268 15.10 -11.99 -15.42
CA ASN A 268 16.24 -12.25 -14.55
C ASN A 268 16.10 -11.57 -13.18
N LEU A 269 14.93 -11.76 -12.55
CA LEU A 269 14.59 -11.19 -11.24
C LEU A 269 14.66 -12.24 -10.14
N PRO A 270 15.14 -11.92 -8.93
CA PRO A 270 15.00 -12.80 -7.78
C PRO A 270 13.52 -12.89 -7.39
N TYR A 271 13.07 -14.11 -7.07
CA TYR A 271 11.74 -14.37 -6.56
C TYR A 271 11.79 -15.22 -5.31
N TYR A 272 11.11 -14.79 -4.26
CA TYR A 272 10.97 -15.49 -2.98
C TYR A 272 9.51 -15.80 -2.71
N ASN A 273 9.14 -17.08 -2.76
CA ASN A 273 7.85 -17.56 -2.29
C ASN A 273 7.98 -18.08 -0.86
N PHE A 274 7.62 -17.26 0.11
CA PHE A 274 7.75 -17.60 1.53
C PHE A 274 6.80 -18.69 2.01
N LEU A 275 5.84 -19.11 1.18
CA LEU A 275 5.07 -20.31 1.44
C LEU A 275 5.97 -21.58 1.48
N ASN A 276 7.09 -21.54 0.79
CA ASN A 276 8.06 -22.66 0.79
C ASN A 276 8.97 -22.65 2.01
N ASP A 277 9.01 -21.56 2.77
CA ASP A 277 9.96 -21.34 3.87
C ASP A 277 9.29 -21.26 5.26
N ILE A 278 8.02 -21.65 5.39
CA ILE A 278 7.22 -21.57 6.62
C ILE A 278 7.97 -22.15 7.83
N ASP A 279 8.53 -23.35 7.68
CA ASP A 279 9.29 -24.01 8.76
C ASP A 279 10.61 -23.28 9.06
N ALA A 280 11.31 -22.77 8.03
CA ALA A 280 12.57 -22.05 8.19
C ALA A 280 12.36 -20.67 8.83
N ILE A 281 11.23 -20.01 8.56
CA ILE A 281 10.80 -18.77 9.19
C ILE A 281 10.32 -19.02 10.64
N GLY A 282 9.83 -20.22 10.91
CA GLY A 282 9.22 -20.58 12.20
C GLY A 282 7.81 -20.03 12.37
N LEU A 283 7.04 -19.93 11.27
CA LEU A 283 5.65 -19.50 11.30
C LEU A 283 4.74 -20.59 11.84
N ASP A 284 3.80 -20.18 12.69
CA ASP A 284 2.71 -21.00 13.23
C ASP A 284 1.37 -20.29 13.00
N PHE A 285 0.62 -20.71 12.00
CA PHE A 285 -0.67 -20.10 11.66
C PHE A 285 -1.74 -20.25 12.76
N SER A 286 -1.47 -20.99 13.83
CA SER A 286 -2.33 -20.99 15.01
C SER A 286 -2.17 -19.75 15.88
N SER A 287 -1.08 -19.00 15.74
CA SER A 287 -0.73 -17.84 16.56
C SER A 287 -0.25 -16.60 15.78
N ASP A 288 0.20 -16.78 14.56
CA ASP A 288 0.91 -15.76 13.78
C ASP A 288 0.02 -15.04 12.75
N THR A 289 -1.30 -15.24 12.84
CA THR A 289 -2.30 -14.58 11.98
C THR A 289 -3.38 -13.89 12.81
N TYR A 290 -4.06 -12.90 12.22
CA TYR A 290 -5.11 -12.14 12.90
C TYR A 290 -6.51 -12.39 12.32
N ASP A 291 -6.62 -13.05 11.18
CA ASP A 291 -7.88 -13.23 10.42
C ASP A 291 -8.13 -14.67 9.96
N GLY A 292 -7.56 -15.64 10.68
CA GLY A 292 -7.77 -17.05 10.40
C GLY A 292 -6.81 -17.63 9.36
N GLY A 293 -5.67 -16.98 9.10
CA GLY A 293 -4.60 -17.51 8.26
C GLY A 293 -4.43 -16.82 6.90
N LEU A 294 -5.20 -15.78 6.58
CA LEU A 294 -5.00 -15.01 5.36
C LEU A 294 -3.80 -14.08 5.46
N HIS A 295 -3.71 -13.32 6.56
CA HIS A 295 -2.66 -12.35 6.77
C HIS A 295 -1.95 -12.57 8.09
N LEU A 296 -0.68 -12.18 8.13
CA LEU A 296 0.12 -12.27 9.33
C LEU A 296 -0.27 -11.16 10.31
N ASN A 297 -0.25 -11.52 11.60
CA ASN A 297 -0.24 -10.52 12.66
C ASN A 297 1.18 -10.04 12.94
N VAL A 298 1.33 -9.17 13.95
CA VAL A 298 2.62 -8.58 14.33
C VAL A 298 3.69 -9.64 14.63
N TYR A 299 3.32 -10.77 15.24
CA TYR A 299 4.25 -11.83 15.61
C TYR A 299 4.74 -12.61 14.38
N GLY A 300 3.85 -12.92 13.45
CA GLY A 300 4.20 -13.55 12.19
C GLY A 300 5.02 -12.63 11.29
N ALA A 301 4.62 -11.35 11.21
CA ALA A 301 5.34 -10.35 10.44
C ALA A 301 6.77 -10.11 10.96
N GLU A 302 6.98 -10.12 12.28
CA GLU A 302 8.32 -10.02 12.85
C GLU A 302 9.21 -11.18 12.44
N LYS A 303 8.71 -12.42 12.52
CA LYS A 303 9.45 -13.64 12.11
C LYS A 303 9.81 -13.61 10.62
N LEU A 304 8.83 -13.33 9.77
CA LEU A 304 9.04 -13.24 8.32
C LEU A 304 10.05 -12.15 7.97
N THR A 305 9.89 -10.98 8.58
CA THR A 305 10.76 -9.85 8.26
C THR A 305 12.19 -10.06 8.74
N ALA A 306 12.40 -10.66 9.91
CA ALA A 306 13.73 -11.04 10.39
C ALA A 306 14.41 -12.04 9.44
N TYR A 307 13.67 -13.05 8.97
CA TYR A 307 14.16 -14.00 7.98
C TYR A 307 14.55 -13.33 6.66
N PHE A 308 13.66 -12.48 6.12
CA PHE A 308 13.93 -11.80 4.85
C PHE A 308 15.02 -10.72 4.97
N GLY A 309 15.10 -10.01 6.11
CA GLY A 309 16.14 -9.03 6.38
C GLY A 309 17.55 -9.61 6.29
N LYS A 310 17.73 -10.86 6.74
CA LYS A 310 18.99 -11.58 6.56
C LYS A 310 19.30 -11.79 5.09
N ILE A 311 18.33 -12.20 4.27
CA ILE A 311 18.51 -12.38 2.83
C ILE A 311 18.89 -11.05 2.16
N LEU A 312 18.22 -9.95 2.53
CA LEU A 312 18.50 -8.62 2.00
C LEU A 312 19.95 -8.19 2.29
N THR A 313 20.42 -8.35 3.54
CA THR A 313 21.79 -7.95 3.92
C THR A 313 22.88 -8.85 3.33
N GLU A 314 22.58 -10.11 3.04
CA GLU A 314 23.53 -11.02 2.38
C GLU A 314 23.63 -10.74 0.89
N ARG A 315 22.60 -10.13 0.26
CA ARG A 315 22.50 -10.01 -1.19
C ARG A 315 22.75 -8.61 -1.72
N TYR A 316 22.46 -7.58 -0.91
CA TYR A 316 22.55 -6.16 -1.28
C TYR A 316 23.48 -5.42 -0.33
N GLU A 317 24.16 -4.42 -0.86
CA GLU A 317 25.04 -3.54 -0.08
C GLU A 317 24.23 -2.42 0.59
N LEU A 318 23.43 -2.78 1.61
CA LEU A 318 22.56 -1.84 2.32
C LEU A 318 23.30 -1.14 3.45
N THR A 319 22.92 0.11 3.68
CA THR A 319 23.54 0.98 4.70
C THR A 319 22.96 0.70 6.09
N ASP A 320 23.81 0.53 7.12
CA ASP A 320 23.34 0.60 8.50
C ASP A 320 23.04 2.06 8.89
N GLY A 321 21.76 2.45 8.74
CA GLY A 321 21.28 3.80 9.00
C GLY A 321 21.33 4.24 10.47
N ARG A 322 21.53 3.30 11.42
CA ARG A 322 21.61 3.58 12.87
C ARG A 322 22.78 4.50 13.21
N GLY A 323 23.81 4.50 12.37
CA GLY A 323 24.94 5.42 12.48
C GLY A 323 24.71 6.84 11.95
N ILE A 324 23.55 7.10 11.31
CA ILE A 324 23.20 8.38 10.69
C ILE A 324 22.17 9.10 11.59
N PRO A 325 22.57 10.20 12.29
CA PRO A 325 21.72 10.82 13.32
C PRO A 325 20.32 11.21 12.82
N SER A 326 20.21 11.81 11.62
CA SER A 326 18.90 12.23 11.08
C SER A 326 17.94 11.06 10.83
N ILE A 327 18.47 9.90 10.44
CA ILE A 327 17.66 8.68 10.23
C ILE A 327 17.31 8.08 11.59
N ALA A 328 18.28 7.97 12.51
CA ALA A 328 18.08 7.41 13.83
C ALA A 328 17.06 8.22 14.66
N ASP A 329 17.09 9.56 14.58
CA ASP A 329 16.14 10.43 15.27
C ASP A 329 14.71 10.24 14.74
N ALA A 330 14.52 10.10 13.40
CA ALA A 330 13.22 9.81 12.82
C ALA A 330 12.68 8.43 13.25
N TRP A 331 13.55 7.44 13.36
CA TRP A 331 13.18 6.10 13.84
C TRP A 331 12.82 6.04 15.32
N ALA A 332 13.35 6.95 16.15
CA ALA A 332 13.05 6.96 17.59
C ALA A 332 11.55 7.17 17.86
N GLU A 333 10.88 8.03 17.07
CA GLU A 333 9.44 8.25 17.17
C GLU A 333 8.64 7.04 16.65
N ASP A 334 9.01 6.51 15.49
CA ASP A 334 8.35 5.35 14.88
C ASP A 334 8.44 4.12 15.80
N MET A 335 9.59 3.91 16.43
CA MET A 335 9.81 2.85 17.41
C MET A 335 8.90 3.00 18.64
N ALA A 336 8.81 4.21 19.18
CA ALA A 336 7.93 4.46 20.34
C ALA A 336 6.45 4.21 20.00
N ARG A 337 6.01 4.59 18.80
CA ARG A 337 4.64 4.32 18.31
C ARG A 337 4.39 2.83 18.13
N TYR A 338 5.37 2.09 17.59
CA TYR A 338 5.28 0.65 17.41
C TYR A 338 5.09 -0.08 18.73
N GLU A 339 5.91 0.22 19.73
CA GLU A 339 5.81 -0.39 21.06
C GLU A 339 4.44 -0.13 21.71
N VAL A 340 3.89 1.07 21.54
CA VAL A 340 2.55 1.41 22.03
C VAL A 340 1.46 0.61 21.31
N GLN A 341 1.56 0.44 19.99
CA GLN A 341 0.58 -0.31 19.21
C GLN A 341 0.63 -1.81 19.56
N LYS A 342 1.84 -2.38 19.63
CA LYS A 342 2.06 -3.78 19.98
C LYS A 342 1.62 -4.07 21.43
N GLY A 343 1.96 -3.20 22.39
CA GLY A 343 1.60 -3.35 23.79
C GLY A 343 0.08 -3.35 24.05
N LYS A 344 -0.71 -2.64 23.27
CA LYS A 344 -2.19 -2.69 23.35
C LYS A 344 -2.73 -4.09 23.05
N GLY A 345 -2.11 -4.81 22.12
CA GLY A 345 -2.47 -6.20 21.82
C GLY A 345 -2.11 -7.18 22.93
N ASP A 346 -1.00 -6.97 23.61
CA ASP A 346 -0.57 -7.82 24.73
C ASP A 346 -1.42 -7.63 25.99
N GLU A 347 -1.95 -6.42 26.23
CA GLU A 347 -2.88 -6.15 27.34
C GLU A 347 -4.30 -6.71 27.10
N ALA A 348 -4.66 -6.99 25.85
CA ALA A 348 -5.97 -7.51 25.46
C ALA A 348 -6.06 -9.05 25.52
N LYS A 349 -4.94 -9.74 25.74
CA LYS A 349 -4.83 -11.21 25.93
C LYS A 349 -4.92 -11.58 27.39
#